data_5bc6c3f75c987d658d4d91b3fc334dfd
#
_entry.id   5bc6c3f75c987d658d4d91b3fc334dfd
#
_cell.length_a   1.000
_cell.length_b   1.000
_cell.length_c   1.000
_cell.angle_alpha   90.00
_cell.angle_beta   90.00
_cell.angle_gamma   90.00
#
_symmetry.space_group_name_H-M   'P 1'
#
loop_
_entity.id
_entity.type
_entity.pdbx_description
1 polymer ?
#
loop_
_entity_poly.entity_id
_entity_poly.type
_entity_poly.pdbx_seq_one_letter_code
_entity_poly.pdbx_strand_id
1 'polypeptide(L)'
;IVNKGLHELKRVVNAIIKQYGKPDVIRIEMARDLEMNTERYKENEARQAKNKKENEKAVVAYKDLKLGKYPSHNDKIKYRLWEEQNYCCAYSNNSIPLSAVFTAQVEIDHILPYKKSLDDSYMNKVLCFTAENRNKGDRTPRDAWSGDAEKWTQITQAISRWKGVDSKVKRFCQTEDDLQKRDFISSQLNDTRYIAKLALDYVKQLGCDVSVT
;
A
#
# COMPACT_ATOMS: atom_id res chain seq x y z
N ILE A 1 -12.78 -2.91 12.49
CA ILE A 1 -12.23 -2.45 13.81
C ILE A 1 -12.55 -0.96 13.98
N VAL A 2 -12.13 -0.08 13.07
CA VAL A 2 -12.32 1.38 13.15
C VAL A 2 -13.78 1.78 13.40
N ASN A 3 -14.72 1.28 12.61
CA ASN A 3 -16.15 1.60 12.77
C ASN A 3 -16.71 1.17 14.14
N LYS A 4 -16.22 0.05 14.67
CA LYS A 4 -16.62 -0.42 16.01
C LYS A 4 -16.10 0.50 17.10
N GLY A 5 -14.82 0.93 17.02
CA GLY A 5 -14.23 1.87 17.97
C GLY A 5 -14.94 3.23 17.97
N LEU A 6 -15.26 3.77 16.78
CA LEU A 6 -16.00 5.03 16.67
C LEU A 6 -17.44 4.93 17.19
N HIS A 7 -18.09 3.78 17.00
CA HIS A 7 -19.42 3.54 17.54
C HIS A 7 -19.42 3.50 19.06
N GLU A 8 -18.45 2.81 19.67
CA GLU A 8 -18.29 2.78 21.13
C GLU A 8 -17.97 4.17 21.70
N LEU A 9 -17.09 4.94 21.06
CA LEU A 9 -16.83 6.32 21.43
C LEU A 9 -18.12 7.15 21.46
N LYS A 10 -18.92 7.11 20.39
CA LYS A 10 -20.21 7.83 20.32
C LYS A 10 -21.16 7.42 21.44
N ARG A 11 -21.22 6.12 21.73
CA ARG A 11 -22.06 5.59 22.80
C ARG A 11 -21.65 6.14 24.16
N VAL A 12 -20.34 6.14 24.46
CA VAL A 12 -19.80 6.65 25.74
C VAL A 12 -20.01 8.16 25.85
N VAL A 13 -19.66 8.93 24.83
CA VAL A 13 -19.83 10.40 24.81
C VAL A 13 -21.31 10.78 25.03
N ASN A 14 -22.23 10.13 24.31
CA ASN A 14 -23.65 10.40 24.47
C ASN A 14 -24.18 10.02 25.86
N ALA A 15 -23.67 8.95 26.49
CA ALA A 15 -24.02 8.57 27.85
C ALA A 15 -23.55 9.63 28.87
N ILE A 16 -22.32 10.14 28.70
CA ILE A 16 -21.77 11.23 29.55
C ILE A 16 -22.62 12.49 29.41
N ILE A 17 -22.92 12.92 28.19
CA ILE A 17 -23.73 14.11 27.93
C ILE A 17 -25.13 13.97 28.51
N LYS A 18 -25.72 12.77 28.43
CA LYS A 18 -27.05 12.50 29.00
C LYS A 18 -27.06 12.60 30.54
N GLN A 19 -25.97 12.19 31.19
CA GLN A 19 -25.88 12.12 32.63
C GLN A 19 -25.42 13.44 33.26
N TYR A 20 -24.46 14.14 32.62
CA TYR A 20 -23.77 15.28 33.22
C TYR A 20 -23.96 16.59 32.45
N GLY A 21 -24.66 16.55 31.32
CA GLY A 21 -24.76 17.68 30.39
C GLY A 21 -23.59 17.77 29.40
N LYS A 22 -23.68 18.75 28.50
CA LYS A 22 -22.65 19.00 27.49
C LYS A 22 -21.39 19.54 28.17
N PRO A 23 -20.20 18.98 27.93
CA PRO A 23 -18.94 19.49 28.46
C PRO A 23 -18.56 20.82 27.84
N ASP A 24 -17.87 21.70 28.58
CA ASP A 24 -17.31 22.95 28.06
C ASP A 24 -16.03 22.67 27.25
N VAL A 25 -15.19 21.74 27.71
CA VAL A 25 -13.91 21.42 27.12
C VAL A 25 -13.74 19.90 26.94
N ILE A 26 -13.26 19.48 25.78
CA ILE A 26 -12.84 18.11 25.51
C ILE A 26 -11.35 18.12 25.17
N ARG A 27 -10.56 17.33 25.90
CA ARG A 27 -9.12 17.14 25.60
C ARG A 27 -8.92 15.76 25.01
N ILE A 28 -8.27 15.72 23.84
CA ILE A 28 -7.93 14.47 23.15
C ILE A 28 -6.42 14.32 23.15
N GLU A 29 -5.95 13.22 23.74
CA GLU A 29 -4.56 12.82 23.60
C GLU A 29 -4.39 12.11 22.24
N MET A 30 -3.60 12.71 21.37
CA MET A 30 -3.24 12.11 20.09
C MET A 30 -1.79 11.63 20.13
N ALA A 31 -1.55 10.43 19.60
CA ALA A 31 -0.19 10.02 19.31
C ALA A 31 0.43 11.08 18.38
N ARG A 32 1.45 11.78 18.84
CA ARG A 32 2.13 12.83 18.06
C ARG A 32 2.56 12.23 16.72
N ASP A 33 2.13 12.85 15.64
CA ASP A 33 2.82 12.67 14.37
C ASP A 33 4.26 13.15 14.61
N LEU A 34 5.21 12.25 14.43
CA LEU A 34 6.62 12.66 14.36
C LEU A 34 6.66 13.73 13.27
N GLU A 35 6.95 14.99 13.66
CA GLU A 35 7.17 16.06 12.70
C GLU A 35 8.08 15.52 11.61
N MET A 36 7.65 15.63 10.35
CA MET A 36 8.46 15.14 9.24
C MET A 36 9.74 15.98 9.24
N ASN A 37 10.84 15.35 9.59
CA ASN A 37 12.17 15.92 9.50
C ASN A 37 12.35 16.51 8.09
N THR A 38 13.04 17.65 7.98
CA THR A 38 13.31 18.38 6.73
C THR A 38 13.90 17.46 5.65
N GLU A 39 14.71 16.47 6.03
CA GLU A 39 15.26 15.45 5.13
C GLU A 39 14.17 14.58 4.53
N ARG A 40 13.25 14.10 5.36
CA ARG A 40 12.09 13.28 4.93
C ARG A 40 11.14 14.06 4.01
N TYR A 41 11.01 15.36 4.22
CA TYR A 41 10.25 16.23 3.33
C TYR A 41 10.90 16.30 1.95
N LYS A 42 12.23 16.57 1.89
CA LYS A 42 13.01 16.60 0.63
C LYS A 42 12.99 15.27 -0.11
N GLU A 43 13.11 14.15 0.61
CA GLU A 43 12.99 12.82 0.03
C GLU A 43 11.60 12.57 -0.58
N ASN A 44 10.54 13.04 0.09
CA ASN A 44 9.19 12.95 -0.43
C ASN A 44 8.99 13.80 -1.69
N GLU A 45 9.50 15.03 -1.72
CA GLU A 45 9.45 15.88 -2.92
C GLU A 45 10.21 15.25 -4.09
N ALA A 46 11.42 14.76 -3.86
CA ALA A 46 12.23 14.08 -4.88
C ALA A 46 11.49 12.84 -5.42
N ARG A 47 10.87 12.05 -4.54
CA ARG A 47 10.06 10.90 -4.92
C ARG A 47 8.83 11.29 -5.74
N GLN A 48 8.14 12.37 -5.36
CA GLN A 48 6.98 12.87 -6.12
C GLN A 48 7.41 13.37 -7.50
N ALA A 49 8.52 14.11 -7.61
CA ALA A 49 9.06 14.58 -8.88
C ALA A 49 9.46 13.41 -9.79
N LYS A 50 10.11 12.37 -9.25
CA LYS A 50 10.42 11.13 -9.97
C LYS A 50 9.14 10.44 -10.46
N ASN A 51 8.16 10.26 -9.59
CA ASN A 51 6.87 9.64 -9.92
C ASN A 51 6.14 10.40 -11.04
N LYS A 52 6.21 11.74 -11.03
CA LYS A 52 5.61 12.58 -12.07
C LYS A 52 6.25 12.30 -13.44
N LYS A 53 7.58 12.30 -13.52
CA LYS A 53 8.31 11.98 -14.77
C LYS A 53 7.99 10.58 -15.30
N GLU A 54 7.93 9.58 -14.43
CA GLU A 54 7.57 8.21 -14.81
C GLU A 54 6.12 8.11 -15.29
N ASN A 55 5.20 8.84 -14.67
CA ASN A 55 3.81 8.91 -15.14
C ASN A 55 3.69 9.60 -16.51
N GLU A 56 4.51 10.62 -16.80
CA GLU A 56 4.55 11.29 -18.10
C GLU A 56 4.98 10.32 -19.21
N LYS A 57 6.00 9.48 -18.95
CA LYS A 57 6.41 8.43 -19.88
C LYS A 57 5.28 7.43 -20.16
N ALA A 58 4.55 7.01 -19.13
CA ALA A 58 3.40 6.12 -19.29
C ALA A 58 2.32 6.74 -20.19
N VAL A 59 2.09 8.05 -20.09
CA VAL A 59 1.14 8.76 -20.97
C VAL A 59 1.61 8.76 -22.42
N VAL A 60 2.90 8.97 -22.67
CA VAL A 60 3.46 8.91 -24.03
C VAL A 60 3.30 7.51 -24.62
N ALA A 61 3.76 6.48 -23.90
CA ALA A 61 3.65 5.09 -24.35
C ALA A 61 2.20 4.66 -24.64
N TYR A 62 1.25 5.10 -23.80
CA TYR A 62 -0.17 4.81 -23.98
C TYR A 62 -0.74 5.43 -25.26
N LYS A 63 -0.33 6.67 -25.57
CA LYS A 63 -0.73 7.37 -26.79
C LYS A 63 -0.11 6.75 -28.04
N ASP A 64 1.16 6.37 -27.97
CA ASP A 64 1.88 5.74 -29.10
C ASP A 64 1.22 4.41 -29.50
N LEU A 65 0.70 3.67 -28.54
CA LEU A 65 -0.08 2.46 -28.77
C LEU A 65 -1.54 2.73 -29.20
N LYS A 66 -1.96 4.00 -29.33
CA LYS A 66 -3.32 4.42 -29.73
C LYS A 66 -4.44 3.87 -28.84
N LEU A 67 -4.16 3.63 -27.56
CA LEU A 67 -5.12 3.06 -26.61
C LEU A 67 -6.13 4.07 -26.08
N GLY A 68 -5.89 5.38 -26.30
CA GLY A 68 -6.77 6.46 -25.88
C GLY A 68 -6.02 7.75 -25.54
N LYS A 69 -6.74 8.71 -24.96
CA LYS A 69 -6.16 10.03 -24.65
C LYS A 69 -5.29 10.01 -23.40
N TYR A 70 -5.72 9.30 -22.36
CA TYR A 70 -5.03 9.24 -21.08
C TYR A 70 -5.12 7.84 -20.45
N PRO A 71 -4.01 7.31 -19.90
CA PRO A 71 -4.02 6.08 -19.13
C PRO A 71 -4.72 6.28 -17.79
N SER A 72 -5.35 5.23 -17.28
CA SER A 72 -5.88 5.18 -15.93
C SER A 72 -4.77 5.26 -14.87
N HIS A 73 -5.13 5.41 -13.60
CA HIS A 73 -4.16 5.34 -12.50
C HIS A 73 -3.42 4.01 -12.48
N ASN A 74 -4.14 2.91 -12.67
CA ASN A 74 -3.57 1.57 -12.70
C ASN A 74 -2.63 1.36 -13.91
N ASP A 75 -2.95 1.92 -15.08
CA ASP A 75 -2.08 1.83 -16.25
C ASP A 75 -0.74 2.52 -16.00
N LYS A 76 -0.74 3.68 -15.34
CA LYS A 76 0.50 4.36 -14.93
C LYS A 76 1.32 3.53 -13.96
N ILE A 77 0.66 2.86 -12.99
CA ILE A 77 1.35 1.95 -12.06
C ILE A 77 1.92 0.75 -12.82
N LYS A 78 1.15 0.12 -13.74
CA LYS A 78 1.63 -1.00 -14.56
C LYS A 78 2.89 -0.63 -15.35
N TYR A 79 2.88 0.53 -16.00
CA TYR A 79 4.02 1.01 -16.77
C TYR A 79 5.27 1.21 -15.91
N ARG A 80 5.12 1.83 -14.75
CA ARG A 80 6.22 2.07 -13.81
C ARG A 80 6.81 0.77 -13.26
N LEU A 81 5.95 -0.19 -12.90
CA LEU A 81 6.37 -1.51 -12.46
C LEU A 81 7.09 -2.26 -13.58
N TRP A 82 6.62 -2.14 -14.82
CA TRP A 82 7.23 -2.73 -16.00
C TRP A 82 8.67 -2.21 -16.24
N GLU A 83 8.89 -0.88 -16.16
CA GLU A 83 10.25 -0.30 -16.25
C GLU A 83 11.11 -0.76 -15.04
N GLU A 84 10.58 -0.72 -13.83
CA GLU A 84 11.29 -1.11 -12.60
C GLU A 84 11.75 -2.58 -12.64
N GLN A 85 10.93 -3.46 -13.23
CA GLN A 85 11.19 -4.89 -13.35
C GLN A 85 12.01 -5.27 -14.58
N ASN A 86 12.65 -4.31 -15.25
CA ASN A 86 13.41 -4.54 -16.48
C ASN A 86 12.56 -5.25 -17.54
N TYR A 87 11.30 -4.83 -17.69
CA TYR A 87 10.36 -5.29 -18.71
C TYR A 87 9.93 -6.75 -18.59
N CYS A 88 10.13 -7.37 -17.43
CA CYS A 88 9.86 -8.78 -17.18
C CYS A 88 8.77 -8.99 -16.12
N CYS A 89 8.12 -10.14 -16.20
CA CYS A 89 7.20 -10.62 -15.17
C CYS A 89 7.95 -10.93 -13.86
N ALA A 90 7.42 -10.47 -12.74
CA ALA A 90 8.04 -10.67 -11.42
C ALA A 90 8.19 -12.14 -11.02
N TYR A 91 7.33 -13.01 -11.53
CA TYR A 91 7.26 -14.41 -11.10
C TYR A 91 7.82 -15.41 -12.13
N SER A 92 7.73 -15.12 -13.42
CA SER A 92 8.26 -16.02 -14.47
C SER A 92 9.56 -15.53 -15.08
N ASN A 93 9.96 -14.28 -14.82
CA ASN A 93 11.06 -13.60 -15.48
C ASN A 93 10.93 -13.55 -17.02
N ASN A 94 9.78 -13.91 -17.57
CA ASN A 94 9.51 -13.78 -18.99
C ASN A 94 9.30 -12.32 -19.37
N SER A 95 9.80 -11.91 -20.54
CA SER A 95 9.63 -10.55 -21.04
C SER A 95 8.16 -10.23 -21.28
N ILE A 96 7.75 -9.03 -20.84
CA ILE A 96 6.42 -8.48 -21.08
C ILE A 96 6.56 -7.42 -22.17
N PRO A 97 6.01 -7.64 -23.37
CA PRO A 97 6.04 -6.62 -24.42
C PRO A 97 5.17 -5.42 -24.03
N LEU A 98 5.58 -4.22 -24.45
CA LEU A 98 4.86 -2.98 -24.11
C LEU A 98 3.37 -3.04 -24.50
N SER A 99 3.04 -3.69 -25.61
CA SER A 99 1.66 -3.89 -26.06
C SER A 99 0.79 -4.69 -25.08
N ALA A 100 1.40 -5.56 -24.26
CA ALA A 100 0.68 -6.36 -23.26
C ALA A 100 0.50 -5.62 -21.93
N VAL A 101 1.32 -4.63 -21.60
CA VAL A 101 1.30 -3.91 -20.31
C VAL A 101 -0.09 -3.38 -19.95
N PHE A 102 -0.78 -2.81 -20.94
CA PHE A 102 -2.08 -2.17 -20.76
C PHE A 102 -3.26 -3.10 -21.03
N THR A 103 -3.02 -4.40 -21.16
CA THR A 103 -4.06 -5.41 -21.41
C THR A 103 -4.40 -6.22 -20.15
N ALA A 104 -5.41 -7.10 -20.27
CA ALA A 104 -5.78 -8.04 -19.22
C ALA A 104 -4.82 -9.25 -19.08
N GLN A 105 -3.82 -9.39 -19.99
CA GLN A 105 -2.82 -10.45 -19.89
C GLN A 105 -1.85 -10.23 -18.73
N VAL A 106 -1.70 -8.98 -18.30
CA VAL A 106 -0.79 -8.56 -17.25
C VAL A 106 -1.57 -7.78 -16.19
N GLU A 107 -1.27 -8.04 -14.94
CA GLU A 107 -1.93 -7.37 -13.83
C GLU A 107 -0.97 -6.98 -12.72
N ILE A 108 -1.43 -6.04 -11.89
CA ILE A 108 -0.73 -5.64 -10.68
C ILE A 108 -1.09 -6.66 -9.61
N ASP A 109 -0.08 -7.28 -9.02
CA ASP A 109 -0.26 -8.16 -7.87
C ASP A 109 0.37 -7.58 -6.61
N HIS A 110 -0.20 -7.90 -5.45
CA HIS A 110 0.39 -7.61 -4.16
C HIS A 110 1.37 -8.73 -3.78
N ILE A 111 2.65 -8.38 -3.58
CA ILE A 111 3.70 -9.34 -3.15
C ILE A 111 3.21 -10.07 -1.89
N LEU A 112 2.85 -9.31 -0.87
CA LEU A 112 2.18 -9.81 0.33
C LEU A 112 0.67 -9.63 0.12
N PRO A 113 -0.14 -10.70 0.19
CA PRO A 113 -1.57 -10.62 -0.08
C PRO A 113 -2.26 -9.50 0.70
N TYR A 114 -2.99 -8.64 0.02
CA TYR A 114 -3.64 -7.46 0.63
C TYR A 114 -4.55 -7.83 1.80
N LYS A 115 -5.28 -8.93 1.70
CA LYS A 115 -6.18 -9.41 2.78
C LYS A 115 -5.44 -9.70 4.08
N LYS A 116 -4.16 -10.06 3.99
CA LYS A 116 -3.31 -10.44 5.13
C LYS A 116 -2.42 -9.28 5.60
N SER A 117 -1.92 -8.46 4.67
CA SER A 117 -0.97 -7.39 4.97
C SER A 117 -1.60 -6.01 5.16
N LEU A 118 -2.80 -5.78 4.59
CA LEU A 118 -3.45 -4.47 4.45
C LEU A 118 -2.55 -3.39 3.80
N ASP A 119 -1.46 -3.82 3.15
CA ASP A 119 -0.46 -2.94 2.51
C ASP A 119 -0.78 -2.78 1.02
N ASP A 120 -1.43 -1.66 0.65
CA ASP A 120 -1.68 -1.26 -0.75
C ASP A 120 -0.58 -0.33 -1.30
N SER A 121 0.55 -0.20 -0.61
CA SER A 121 1.63 0.67 -1.06
C SER A 121 2.26 0.18 -2.37
N TYR A 122 2.85 1.10 -3.13
CA TYR A 122 3.60 0.78 -4.35
C TYR A 122 4.73 -0.24 -4.08
N MET A 123 5.31 -0.21 -2.89
CA MET A 123 6.37 -1.12 -2.49
C MET A 123 5.89 -2.56 -2.22
N ASN A 124 4.58 -2.77 -2.16
CA ASN A 124 3.96 -4.10 -2.10
C ASN A 124 3.37 -4.55 -3.44
N LYS A 125 3.63 -3.84 -4.55
CA LYS A 125 3.07 -4.11 -5.87
C LYS A 125 4.13 -4.55 -6.85
N VAL A 126 3.78 -5.51 -7.70
CA VAL A 126 4.57 -5.98 -8.84
C VAL A 126 3.69 -6.17 -10.07
N LEU A 127 4.31 -6.23 -11.24
CA LEU A 127 3.66 -6.57 -12.50
C LEU A 127 3.92 -8.03 -12.83
N CYS A 128 2.90 -8.76 -13.16
CA CYS A 128 3.02 -10.17 -13.53
C CYS A 128 1.97 -10.58 -14.58
N PHE A 129 2.20 -11.70 -15.23
CA PHE A 129 1.17 -12.33 -16.04
C PHE A 129 0.02 -12.83 -15.15
N THR A 130 -1.21 -12.68 -15.64
CA THR A 130 -2.43 -13.11 -14.94
C THR A 130 -2.38 -14.58 -14.53
N ALA A 131 -1.78 -15.46 -15.37
CA ALA A 131 -1.61 -16.87 -15.05
C ALA A 131 -0.71 -17.07 -13.81
N GLU A 132 0.38 -16.31 -13.70
CA GLU A 132 1.31 -16.39 -12.57
C GLU A 132 0.66 -15.87 -11.27
N ASN A 133 -0.15 -14.82 -11.36
CA ASN A 133 -0.89 -14.32 -10.22
C ASN A 133 -1.92 -15.35 -9.70
N ARG A 134 -2.62 -16.01 -10.61
CA ARG A 134 -3.54 -17.10 -10.25
C ARG A 134 -2.82 -18.27 -9.58
N ASN A 135 -1.63 -18.63 -10.08
CA ASN A 135 -0.80 -19.69 -9.46
C ASN A 135 -0.34 -19.31 -8.05
N LYS A 136 0.01 -18.04 -7.83
CA LYS A 136 0.37 -17.53 -6.49
C LYS A 136 -0.83 -17.54 -5.55
N GLY A 137 -1.97 -17.08 -6.02
CA GLY A 137 -3.18 -16.93 -5.20
C GLY A 137 -2.97 -16.01 -3.98
N ASP A 138 -3.68 -16.30 -2.90
CA ASP A 138 -3.60 -15.55 -1.63
C ASP A 138 -2.39 -15.97 -0.75
N ARG A 139 -1.29 -16.45 -1.34
CA ARG A 139 -0.05 -16.84 -0.66
C ARG A 139 1.04 -15.78 -0.86
N THR A 140 2.03 -15.73 0.05
CA THR A 140 3.25 -14.99 -0.24
C THR A 140 4.05 -15.67 -1.36
N PRO A 141 4.94 -14.99 -2.10
CA PRO A 141 5.76 -15.64 -3.12
C PRO A 141 6.60 -16.77 -2.53
N ARG A 142 7.13 -16.59 -1.32
CA ARG A 142 7.93 -17.62 -0.66
C ARG A 142 7.10 -18.89 -0.40
N ASP A 143 5.86 -18.76 0.08
CA ASP A 143 5.00 -19.90 0.36
C ASP A 143 4.41 -20.52 -0.91
N ALA A 144 4.15 -19.71 -1.93
CA ALA A 144 3.60 -20.19 -3.18
C ALA A 144 4.54 -21.14 -3.92
N TRP A 145 5.86 -20.88 -3.82
CA TRP A 145 6.89 -21.63 -4.55
C TRP A 145 7.94 -22.26 -3.65
N SER A 146 7.64 -22.48 -2.36
CA SER A 146 8.54 -23.15 -1.41
C SER A 146 8.89 -24.58 -1.82
N GLY A 147 7.98 -25.29 -2.49
CA GLY A 147 8.17 -26.65 -3.00
C GLY A 147 8.82 -26.74 -4.39
N ASP A 148 9.05 -25.60 -5.07
CA ASP A 148 9.62 -25.52 -6.42
C ASP A 148 10.92 -24.71 -6.40
N ALA A 149 12.04 -25.40 -6.18
CA ALA A 149 13.36 -24.78 -6.05
C ALA A 149 13.81 -24.08 -7.34
N GLU A 150 13.46 -24.61 -8.51
CA GLU A 150 13.80 -24.01 -9.80
C GLU A 150 13.04 -22.68 -9.99
N LYS A 151 11.75 -22.71 -9.76
CA LYS A 151 10.89 -21.51 -9.85
C LYS A 151 11.34 -20.45 -8.85
N TRP A 152 11.65 -20.84 -7.62
CA TRP A 152 12.15 -19.91 -6.60
C TRP A 152 13.49 -19.30 -7.00
N THR A 153 14.39 -20.07 -7.58
CA THR A 153 15.68 -19.59 -8.10
C THR A 153 15.48 -18.58 -9.23
N GLN A 154 14.58 -18.85 -10.17
CA GLN A 154 14.23 -17.90 -11.23
C GLN A 154 13.69 -16.57 -10.68
N ILE A 155 12.78 -16.63 -9.71
CA ILE A 155 12.23 -15.45 -9.04
C ILE A 155 13.34 -14.64 -8.36
N THR A 156 14.17 -15.29 -7.56
CA THR A 156 15.26 -14.61 -6.83
C THR A 156 16.29 -13.99 -7.75
N GLN A 157 16.64 -14.65 -8.87
CA GLN A 157 17.48 -14.07 -9.91
C GLN A 157 16.85 -12.87 -10.61
N ALA A 158 15.54 -12.89 -10.84
CA ALA A 158 14.82 -11.76 -11.44
C ALA A 158 14.86 -10.53 -10.51
N ILE A 159 14.43 -10.70 -9.26
CA ILE A 159 14.34 -9.60 -8.28
C ILE A 159 15.70 -9.03 -7.89
N SER A 160 16.77 -9.83 -7.91
CA SER A 160 18.13 -9.35 -7.60
C SER A 160 18.67 -8.32 -8.61
N ARG A 161 18.10 -8.27 -9.81
CA ARG A 161 18.46 -7.29 -10.84
C ARG A 161 17.74 -5.95 -10.69
N TRP A 162 16.73 -5.87 -9.85
CA TRP A 162 15.98 -4.63 -9.64
C TRP A 162 16.79 -3.66 -8.80
N LYS A 163 16.82 -2.38 -9.19
CA LYS A 163 17.60 -1.36 -8.50
C LYS A 163 16.71 -0.47 -7.61
N GLY A 164 17.17 -0.19 -6.40
CA GLY A 164 16.51 0.77 -5.49
C GLY A 164 15.19 0.27 -4.92
N VAL A 165 14.99 -1.05 -4.84
CA VAL A 165 13.74 -1.69 -4.40
C VAL A 165 13.96 -2.74 -3.31
N ASP A 166 14.97 -2.57 -2.47
CA ASP A 166 15.33 -3.52 -1.41
C ASP A 166 14.14 -3.92 -0.54
N SER A 167 13.22 -2.99 -0.30
CA SER A 167 12.03 -3.26 0.50
C SER A 167 11.04 -4.20 -0.21
N LYS A 168 11.00 -4.21 -1.57
CA LYS A 168 10.25 -5.22 -2.33
C LYS A 168 10.91 -6.57 -2.24
N VAL A 169 12.22 -6.63 -2.44
CA VAL A 169 13.01 -7.87 -2.34
C VAL A 169 12.80 -8.53 -0.98
N LYS A 170 12.84 -7.75 0.10
CA LYS A 170 12.54 -8.25 1.45
C LYS A 170 11.14 -8.86 1.57
N ARG A 171 10.13 -8.25 0.91
CA ARG A 171 8.75 -8.79 0.92
C ARG A 171 8.63 -10.13 0.20
N PHE A 172 9.38 -10.35 -0.86
CA PHE A 172 9.40 -11.65 -1.56
C PHE A 172 9.84 -12.80 -0.65
N CYS A 173 10.76 -12.54 0.26
CA CYS A 173 11.31 -13.55 1.17
C CYS A 173 10.44 -13.82 2.41
N GLN A 174 9.37 -13.02 2.63
CA GLN A 174 8.50 -13.18 3.79
C GLN A 174 7.52 -14.33 3.62
N THR A 175 7.30 -15.06 4.70
CA THR A 175 6.29 -16.12 4.81
C THR A 175 5.00 -15.58 5.43
N GLU A 176 3.94 -16.37 5.40
CA GLU A 176 2.68 -16.04 6.11
C GLU A 176 2.88 -15.96 7.62
N ASP A 177 3.76 -16.80 8.16
CA ASP A 177 4.12 -16.75 9.59
C ASP A 177 4.78 -15.43 9.97
N ASP A 178 5.62 -14.88 9.08
CA ASP A 178 6.22 -13.56 9.30
C ASP A 178 5.17 -12.44 9.30
N LEU A 179 4.12 -12.56 8.48
CA LEU A 179 3.02 -11.62 8.45
C LEU A 179 2.20 -11.66 9.73
N GLN A 180 1.86 -12.86 10.22
CA GLN A 180 1.10 -13.00 11.46
C GLN A 180 1.81 -12.39 12.66
N LYS A 181 3.13 -12.51 12.73
CA LYS A 181 3.96 -11.89 13.78
C LYS A 181 3.99 -10.36 13.72
N ARG A 182 3.87 -9.78 12.51
CA ARG A 182 3.88 -8.31 12.30
C ARG A 182 2.53 -7.65 12.54
N ASP A 183 1.44 -8.31 12.20
CA ASP A 183 0.10 -7.72 12.17
C ASP A 183 -0.38 -7.22 13.53
N PHE A 184 0.08 -7.84 14.61
CA PHE A 184 -0.40 -7.46 15.94
C PHE A 184 0.07 -6.07 16.39
N ILE A 185 1.27 -5.63 16.01
CA ILE A 185 1.84 -4.35 16.50
C ILE A 185 1.58 -3.19 15.54
N SER A 186 1.74 -3.38 14.24
CA SER A 186 1.65 -2.29 13.26
C SER A 186 0.21 -1.90 12.92
N SER A 187 -0.71 -2.85 12.89
CA SER A 187 -2.13 -2.56 12.66
C SER A 187 -2.74 -1.78 13.81
N GLN A 188 -2.38 -2.12 15.05
CA GLN A 188 -2.87 -1.39 16.24
C GLN A 188 -2.42 0.07 16.24
N LEU A 189 -1.18 0.38 15.85
CA LEU A 189 -0.67 1.75 15.80
C LEU A 189 -1.35 2.60 14.72
N ASN A 190 -1.55 2.04 13.54
CA ASN A 190 -2.21 2.74 12.44
C ASN A 190 -3.70 2.92 12.69
N ASP A 191 -4.38 1.89 13.20
CA ASP A 191 -5.79 1.95 13.57
C ASP A 191 -6.03 2.97 14.68
N THR A 192 -5.16 3.03 15.69
CA THR A 192 -5.26 3.98 16.79
C THR A 192 -5.13 5.42 16.30
N ARG A 193 -4.19 5.72 15.40
CA ARG A 193 -4.04 7.06 14.81
C ARG A 193 -5.25 7.46 13.99
N TYR A 194 -5.75 6.55 13.16
CA TYR A 194 -6.91 6.81 12.33
C TYR A 194 -8.18 6.99 13.15
N ILE A 195 -8.39 6.15 14.18
CA ILE A 195 -9.51 6.27 15.14
C ILE A 195 -9.41 7.60 15.88
N ALA A 196 -8.24 8.00 16.36
CA ALA A 196 -8.03 9.26 17.06
C ALA A 196 -8.38 10.48 16.19
N LYS A 197 -8.00 10.46 14.89
CA LYS A 197 -8.37 11.51 13.93
C LYS A 197 -9.89 11.59 13.72
N LEU A 198 -10.54 10.45 13.49
CA LEU A 198 -12.00 10.40 13.35
C LEU A 198 -12.73 10.79 14.64
N ALA A 199 -12.17 10.44 15.81
CA ALA A 199 -12.67 10.85 17.12
C ALA A 199 -12.63 12.37 17.25
N LEU A 200 -11.52 13.00 16.87
CA LEU A 200 -11.37 14.46 16.88
C LEU A 200 -12.42 15.14 15.99
N ASP A 201 -12.61 14.64 14.77
CA ASP A 201 -13.61 15.20 13.85
C ASP A 201 -15.03 15.05 14.39
N TYR A 202 -15.32 13.94 15.08
CA TYR A 202 -16.62 13.72 15.71
C TYR A 202 -16.87 14.67 16.90
N VAL A 203 -15.90 14.80 17.84
CA VAL A 203 -16.12 15.63 19.01
C VAL A 203 -16.16 17.12 18.70
N LYS A 204 -15.50 17.60 17.62
CA LYS A 204 -15.62 18.97 17.13
C LYS A 204 -17.06 19.31 16.72
N GLN A 205 -17.84 18.33 16.24
CA GLN A 205 -19.24 18.55 15.88
C GLN A 205 -20.16 18.80 17.09
N LEU A 206 -19.70 18.48 18.30
CA LEU A 206 -20.46 18.74 19.53
C LEU A 206 -20.52 20.23 19.89
N GLY A 207 -19.73 21.08 19.26
CA GLY A 207 -19.68 22.52 19.52
C GLY A 207 -19.17 22.87 20.91
N CYS A 208 -18.21 22.07 21.42
CA CYS A 208 -17.43 22.33 22.64
C CYS A 208 -16.05 22.81 22.25
N ASP A 209 -15.30 23.40 23.19
CA ASP A 209 -13.87 23.65 23.00
C ASP A 209 -13.12 22.32 22.98
N VAL A 210 -12.41 22.04 21.85
CA VAL A 210 -11.65 20.82 21.65
C VAL A 210 -10.16 21.13 21.55
N SER A 211 -9.38 20.68 22.51
CA SER A 211 -7.91 20.77 22.48
C SER A 211 -7.28 19.41 22.28
N VAL A 212 -6.14 19.40 21.57
CA VAL A 212 -5.31 18.22 21.31
C VAL A 212 -4.04 18.35 22.15
N THR A 213 -3.69 17.31 22.89
CA THR A 213 -2.44 17.22 23.66
C THR A 213 -1.52 16.16 23.10
#